data_d9f22b9aed92f3b3d9abb4f0a15eec90
#
_entry.id   d9f22b9aed92f3b3d9abb4f0a15eec90
#
_cell.length_a   1.000
_cell.length_b   1.000
_cell.length_c   1.000
_cell.angle_alpha   90.00
_cell.angle_beta   90.00
_cell.angle_gamma   90.00
#
_symmetry.space_group_name_H-M   'P 1'
#
loop_
_entity.id
_entity.type
_entity.pdbx_description
1 polymer ?
#
loop_
_entity_poly.entity_id
_entity_poly.type
_entity_poly.pdbx_seq_one_letter_code
_entity_poly.pdbx_strand_id
1 'polypeptide(L)'
;MSGYELKKQLSVKLGAFWRVSFGSLYPCLKRLLADGALEVEENRFTSRKKHVYRLTERGEQVFLELLESADVHDLEQDRFSMRLAFFRYLRPETRLDQLERRRGYLQERLSHLRASLRAVRDRLDAYTLELMDHGLDEHEREIAWLDRLIAAERGSASGDGRTAARSRSTTLQVDPVREGSGLAAQNATVPRDPRLPTQAGQAAPTP
;
A
#
# COMPACT_ATOMS: atom_id res chain seq x y z
N MET A 1 10.38 13.63 -9.83
CA MET A 1 9.19 12.88 -10.32
C MET A 1 7.98 13.79 -10.29
N SER A 2 7.13 13.79 -11.33
CA SER A 2 5.88 14.59 -11.33
C SER A 2 4.78 13.92 -10.52
N GLY A 3 3.76 14.70 -10.08
CA GLY A 3 2.64 14.13 -9.33
C GLY A 3 1.84 13.07 -10.12
N TYR A 4 1.77 13.18 -11.44
CA TYR A 4 1.17 12.16 -12.31
C TYR A 4 1.98 10.85 -12.31
N GLU A 5 3.29 10.95 -12.48
CA GLU A 5 4.21 9.80 -12.46
C GLU A 5 4.18 9.13 -11.09
N LEU A 6 4.16 9.93 -10.01
CA LEU A 6 4.06 9.42 -8.65
C LEU A 6 2.77 8.60 -8.45
N LYS A 7 1.62 9.15 -8.88
CA LYS A 7 0.34 8.39 -8.83
C LYS A 7 0.43 7.08 -9.60
N LYS A 8 0.98 7.12 -10.83
CA LYS A 8 1.13 5.91 -11.65
C LYS A 8 1.99 4.86 -10.95
N GLN A 9 3.12 5.25 -10.37
CA GLN A 9 4.00 4.32 -9.64
C GLN A 9 3.36 3.77 -8.37
N LEU A 10 2.67 4.62 -7.59
CA LEU A 10 1.93 4.17 -6.41
C LEU A 10 0.82 3.17 -6.80
N SER A 11 0.10 3.43 -7.90
CA SER A 11 -0.93 2.50 -8.39
C SER A 11 -0.36 1.17 -8.86
N VAL A 12 0.83 1.15 -9.44
CA VAL A 12 1.51 -0.10 -9.84
C VAL A 12 2.03 -0.87 -8.63
N LYS A 13 2.64 -0.18 -7.66
CA LYS A 13 3.28 -0.83 -6.51
C LYS A 13 2.29 -1.23 -5.42
N LEU A 14 1.27 -0.43 -5.20
CA LEU A 14 0.33 -0.56 -4.07
C LEU A 14 -1.13 -0.70 -4.51
N GLY A 15 -1.42 -0.63 -5.80
CA GLY A 15 -2.78 -0.54 -6.33
C GLY A 15 -3.67 -1.75 -6.06
N ALA A 16 -3.10 -2.92 -5.74
CA ALA A 16 -3.85 -4.08 -5.28
C ALA A 16 -4.42 -3.87 -3.86
N PHE A 17 -3.78 -3.02 -3.05
CA PHE A 17 -4.14 -2.78 -1.65
C PHE A 17 -4.63 -1.36 -1.41
N TRP A 18 -4.24 -0.40 -2.27
CA TRP A 18 -4.51 1.01 -2.00
C TRP A 18 -4.79 1.81 -3.26
N ARG A 19 -5.93 2.53 -3.27
CA ARG A 19 -6.29 3.44 -4.35
C ARG A 19 -5.93 4.88 -3.97
N VAL A 20 -4.92 5.44 -4.65
CA VAL A 20 -4.55 6.84 -4.50
C VAL A 20 -5.32 7.69 -5.51
N SER A 21 -6.15 8.61 -5.03
CA SER A 21 -6.84 9.59 -5.87
C SER A 21 -6.00 10.85 -6.09
N PHE A 22 -6.26 11.60 -7.17
CA PHE A 22 -5.64 12.92 -7.34
C PHE A 22 -6.11 13.91 -6.27
N GLY A 23 -7.37 13.77 -5.82
CA GLY A 23 -7.95 14.60 -4.78
C GLY A 23 -7.24 14.47 -3.43
N SER A 24 -6.69 13.30 -3.09
CA SER A 24 -5.89 13.07 -1.88
C SER A 24 -4.40 13.35 -2.08
N LEU A 25 -3.87 13.05 -3.27
CA LEU A 25 -2.44 13.16 -3.55
C LEU A 25 -1.93 14.62 -3.51
N TYR A 26 -2.58 15.53 -4.23
CA TYR A 26 -2.08 16.91 -4.32
C TYR A 26 -2.14 17.68 -2.99
N PRO A 27 -3.21 17.59 -2.17
CA PRO A 27 -3.19 18.16 -0.82
C PRO A 27 -2.08 17.59 0.06
N CYS A 28 -1.78 16.28 -0.06
CA CYS A 28 -0.69 15.64 0.66
C CYS A 28 0.67 16.19 0.21
N LEU A 29 0.92 16.26 -1.11
CA LEU A 29 2.15 16.85 -1.65
C LEU A 29 2.34 18.29 -1.20
N LYS A 30 1.25 19.10 -1.16
CA LYS A 30 1.31 20.49 -0.68
C LYS A 30 1.71 20.58 0.80
N ARG A 31 1.20 19.69 1.65
CA ARG A 31 1.60 19.62 3.07
C ARG A 31 3.07 19.25 3.20
N LEU A 32 3.51 18.20 2.51
CA LEU A 32 4.91 17.75 2.56
C LEU A 32 5.89 18.82 2.06
N LEU A 33 5.48 19.66 1.09
CA LEU A 33 6.25 20.82 0.67
C LEU A 33 6.31 21.89 1.77
N ALA A 34 5.18 22.17 2.43
CA ALA A 34 5.12 23.16 3.51
C ALA A 34 5.98 22.71 4.71
N ASP A 35 6.03 21.40 4.98
CA ASP A 35 6.82 20.79 6.05
C ASP A 35 8.32 20.64 5.68
N GLY A 36 8.69 21.04 4.45
CA GLY A 36 10.08 20.90 3.95
C GLY A 36 10.51 19.45 3.69
N ALA A 37 9.58 18.50 3.72
CA ALA A 37 9.86 17.10 3.42
C ALA A 37 10.03 16.83 1.91
N LEU A 38 9.46 17.70 1.09
CA LEU A 38 9.63 17.71 -0.37
C LEU A 38 10.13 19.08 -0.82
N GLU A 39 10.80 19.07 -1.97
CA GLU A 39 11.12 20.28 -2.74
C GLU A 39 10.57 20.16 -4.16
N VAL A 40 10.31 21.29 -4.80
CA VAL A 40 9.87 21.37 -6.20
C VAL A 40 10.97 21.96 -7.04
N GLU A 41 11.35 21.24 -8.07
CA GLU A 41 12.21 21.72 -9.13
C GLU A 41 11.33 22.10 -10.33
N GLU A 42 11.33 23.40 -10.69
CA GLU A 42 10.67 23.84 -11.91
C GLU A 42 11.50 23.42 -13.13
N ASN A 43 10.95 22.51 -13.91
CA ASN A 43 11.61 22.16 -15.18
C ASN A 43 11.36 23.28 -16.20
N ARG A 44 12.37 24.14 -16.39
CA ARG A 44 12.34 25.30 -17.31
C ARG A 44 12.44 24.90 -18.80
N PHE A 45 12.71 23.62 -19.09
CA PHE A 45 12.98 23.15 -20.46
C PHE A 45 11.72 22.59 -21.19
N THR A 46 10.58 22.54 -20.55
CA THR A 46 9.33 22.07 -21.20
C THR A 46 8.29 23.20 -21.23
N SER A 47 7.61 23.35 -22.38
CA SER A 47 6.56 24.36 -22.60
C SER A 47 5.36 24.28 -21.64
N ARG A 48 5.26 23.24 -20.81
CA ARG A 48 4.32 23.11 -19.70
C ARG A 48 5.11 23.08 -18.40
N LYS A 49 4.79 24.00 -17.48
CA LYS A 49 5.34 24.01 -16.11
C LYS A 49 5.08 22.66 -15.44
N LYS A 50 6.03 21.74 -15.54
CA LYS A 50 5.96 20.41 -14.91
C LYS A 50 6.66 20.53 -13.56
N HIS A 51 5.90 20.45 -12.47
CA HIS A 51 6.47 20.38 -11.12
C HIS A 51 7.09 19.00 -10.91
N VAL A 52 8.38 18.97 -10.65
CA VAL A 52 9.12 17.75 -10.29
C VAL A 52 9.37 17.78 -8.81
N TYR A 53 8.78 16.83 -8.09
CA TYR A 53 8.96 16.67 -6.64
C TYR A 53 10.18 15.82 -6.36
N ARG A 54 11.00 16.27 -5.40
CA ARG A 54 12.14 15.54 -4.85
C ARG A 54 11.97 15.38 -3.35
N LEU A 55 12.40 14.24 -2.83
CA LEU A 55 12.48 14.02 -1.39
C LEU A 55 13.70 14.78 -0.86
N THR A 56 13.55 15.50 0.26
CA THR A 56 14.63 16.16 0.96
C THR A 56 15.22 15.25 2.04
N GLU A 57 16.36 15.60 2.61
CA GLU A 57 16.92 14.90 3.78
C GLU A 57 15.92 14.91 4.96
N ARG A 58 15.25 16.05 5.16
CA ARG A 58 14.15 16.15 6.14
C ARG A 58 13.02 15.18 5.83
N GLY A 59 12.67 15.02 4.55
CA GLY A 59 11.64 14.06 4.12
C GLY A 59 12.03 12.62 4.37
N GLU A 60 13.31 12.26 4.19
CA GLU A 60 13.82 10.93 4.52
C GLU A 60 13.73 10.65 6.03
N GLN A 61 14.10 11.63 6.85
CA GLN A 61 13.98 11.52 8.31
C GLN A 61 12.52 11.30 8.73
N VAL A 62 11.60 12.16 8.27
CA VAL A 62 10.16 12.03 8.56
C VAL A 62 9.60 10.69 8.11
N PHE A 63 10.03 10.19 6.95
CA PHE A 63 9.61 8.89 6.45
C PHE A 63 10.04 7.75 7.38
N LEU A 64 11.29 7.76 7.85
CA LEU A 64 11.80 6.75 8.78
C LEU A 64 11.11 6.86 10.15
N GLU A 65 10.93 8.06 10.67
CA GLU A 65 10.20 8.30 11.92
C GLU A 65 8.76 7.73 11.85
N LEU A 66 8.06 7.96 10.73
CA LEU A 66 6.72 7.41 10.50
C LEU A 66 6.71 5.88 10.39
N LEU A 67 7.73 5.28 9.80
CA LEU A 67 7.84 3.83 9.73
C LEU A 67 8.21 3.19 11.07
N GLU A 68 9.01 3.87 11.89
CA GLU A 68 9.44 3.40 13.20
C GLU A 68 8.41 3.68 14.30
N SER A 69 7.41 4.56 14.05
CA SER A 69 6.39 4.89 15.05
C SER A 69 5.65 3.64 15.52
N ALA A 70 5.29 3.62 16.80
CA ALA A 70 4.67 2.48 17.46
C ALA A 70 3.23 2.77 17.92
N ASP A 71 2.50 3.63 17.19
CA ASP A 71 1.12 3.98 17.52
C ASP A 71 0.21 2.75 17.43
N VAL A 72 -0.73 2.63 18.37
CA VAL A 72 -1.75 1.56 18.39
C VAL A 72 -2.61 1.61 17.13
N HIS A 73 -2.90 2.79 16.59
CA HIS A 73 -3.62 2.96 15.31
C HIS A 73 -2.85 2.38 14.12
N ASP A 74 -1.54 2.25 14.20
CA ASP A 74 -0.73 1.63 13.15
C ASP A 74 -0.88 0.11 13.12
N LEU A 75 -1.52 -0.48 14.15
CA LEU A 75 -1.87 -1.89 14.19
C LEU A 75 -3.18 -2.21 13.46
N GLU A 76 -3.93 -1.21 12.97
CA GLU A 76 -5.08 -1.43 12.09
C GLU A 76 -4.62 -1.98 10.74
N GLN A 77 -5.45 -2.86 10.14
CA GLN A 77 -5.07 -3.66 8.96
C GLN A 77 -4.56 -2.82 7.78
N ASP A 78 -5.26 -1.74 7.43
CA ASP A 78 -4.90 -0.92 6.27
C ASP A 78 -3.56 -0.20 6.48
N ARG A 79 -3.31 0.31 7.68
CA ARG A 79 -2.08 0.99 8.03
C ARG A 79 -0.91 0.03 8.13
N PHE A 80 -1.12 -1.12 8.77
CA PHE A 80 -0.09 -2.15 8.88
C PHE A 80 0.34 -2.67 7.51
N SER A 81 -0.61 -2.98 6.62
CA SER A 81 -0.32 -3.47 5.27
C SER A 81 0.48 -2.46 4.45
N MET A 82 0.16 -1.16 4.60
CA MET A 82 0.91 -0.09 3.96
C MET A 82 2.35 -0.01 4.46
N ARG A 83 2.55 -0.06 5.79
CA ARG A 83 3.89 -0.03 6.40
C ARG A 83 4.73 -1.23 5.97
N LEU A 84 4.12 -2.41 5.95
CA LEU A 84 4.78 -3.64 5.52
C LEU A 84 5.38 -3.53 4.12
N ALA A 85 4.73 -2.83 3.20
CA ALA A 85 5.25 -2.59 1.85
C ALA A 85 6.58 -1.80 1.85
N PHE A 86 6.91 -1.14 2.95
CA PHE A 86 8.14 -0.35 3.14
C PHE A 86 9.11 -0.96 4.17
N PHE A 87 8.86 -2.16 4.69
CA PHE A 87 9.71 -2.81 5.70
C PHE A 87 11.17 -2.96 5.29
N ARG A 88 11.45 -3.03 4.00
CA ARG A 88 12.84 -3.09 3.48
C ARG A 88 13.72 -1.92 3.94
N TYR A 89 13.13 -0.79 4.33
CA TYR A 89 13.85 0.39 4.81
C TYR A 89 14.08 0.38 6.32
N LEU A 90 13.46 -0.55 7.05
CA LEU A 90 13.62 -0.72 8.49
C LEU A 90 14.74 -1.71 8.79
N ARG A 91 15.32 -1.56 9.98
CA ARG A 91 16.26 -2.54 10.52
C ARG A 91 15.55 -3.85 10.86
N PRO A 92 16.24 -5.00 10.79
CA PRO A 92 15.63 -6.31 11.07
C PRO A 92 14.93 -6.37 12.43
N GLU A 93 15.54 -5.77 13.47
CA GLU A 93 14.99 -5.75 14.82
C GLU A 93 13.67 -4.97 14.88
N THR A 94 13.60 -3.82 14.20
CA THR A 94 12.39 -2.99 14.12
C THR A 94 11.28 -3.71 13.35
N ARG A 95 11.63 -4.40 12.24
CA ARG A 95 10.65 -5.21 11.49
C ARG A 95 10.07 -6.31 12.37
N LEU A 96 10.93 -7.04 13.08
CA LEU A 96 10.52 -8.12 13.97
C LEU A 96 9.60 -7.60 15.09
N ASP A 97 9.97 -6.51 15.76
CA ASP A 97 9.15 -5.88 16.81
C ASP A 97 7.75 -5.50 16.27
N GLN A 98 7.67 -4.87 15.10
CA GLN A 98 6.38 -4.49 14.51
C GLN A 98 5.51 -5.68 14.12
N LEU A 99 6.11 -6.76 13.60
CA LEU A 99 5.38 -8.00 13.30
C LEU A 99 4.85 -8.65 14.57
N GLU A 100 5.66 -8.72 15.62
CA GLU A 100 5.27 -9.31 16.91
C GLU A 100 4.18 -8.51 17.59
N ARG A 101 4.24 -7.17 17.57
CA ARG A 101 3.18 -6.29 18.08
C ARG A 101 1.86 -6.50 17.35
N ARG A 102 1.88 -6.54 16.00
CA ARG A 102 0.67 -6.81 15.21
C ARG A 102 0.08 -8.18 15.56
N ARG A 103 0.91 -9.20 15.66
CA ARG A 103 0.47 -10.54 16.08
C ARG A 103 -0.18 -10.53 17.46
N GLY A 104 0.46 -9.91 18.45
CA GLY A 104 -0.07 -9.78 19.82
C GLY A 104 -1.43 -9.09 19.84
N TYR A 105 -1.56 -7.98 19.11
CA TYR A 105 -2.81 -7.25 18.96
C TYR A 105 -3.94 -8.15 18.40
N LEU A 106 -3.66 -8.92 17.35
CA LEU A 106 -4.65 -9.81 16.75
C LEU A 106 -5.01 -10.99 17.67
N GLN A 107 -4.05 -11.54 18.40
CA GLN A 107 -4.30 -12.61 19.38
C GLN A 107 -5.23 -12.14 20.50
N GLU A 108 -4.98 -10.94 21.02
CA GLU A 108 -5.86 -10.34 22.04
C GLU A 108 -7.26 -10.09 21.48
N ARG A 109 -7.35 -9.47 20.30
CA ARG A 109 -8.63 -9.22 19.62
C ARG A 109 -9.41 -10.52 19.36
N LEU A 110 -8.73 -11.56 18.88
CA LEU A 110 -9.33 -12.88 18.64
C LEU A 110 -9.88 -13.50 19.94
N SER A 111 -9.12 -13.38 21.05
CA SER A 111 -9.55 -13.85 22.36
C SER A 111 -10.83 -13.16 22.82
N HIS A 112 -10.91 -11.82 22.68
CA HIS A 112 -12.09 -11.03 23.02
C HIS A 112 -13.30 -11.39 22.14
N LEU A 113 -13.09 -11.53 20.82
CA LEU A 113 -14.18 -11.93 19.89
C LEU A 113 -14.72 -13.30 20.23
N ARG A 114 -13.86 -14.29 20.52
CA ARG A 114 -14.28 -15.64 20.95
C ARG A 114 -15.07 -15.62 22.26
N ALA A 115 -14.65 -14.82 23.23
CA ALA A 115 -15.36 -14.68 24.49
C ALA A 115 -16.75 -14.05 24.27
N SER A 116 -16.82 -12.98 23.47
CA SER A 116 -18.08 -12.29 23.14
C SER A 116 -19.03 -13.21 22.38
N LEU A 117 -18.53 -13.94 21.37
CA LEU A 117 -19.36 -14.87 20.60
C LEU A 117 -19.94 -15.98 21.49
N ARG A 118 -19.13 -16.56 22.39
CA ARG A 118 -19.63 -17.59 23.31
C ARG A 118 -20.77 -17.09 24.20
N ALA A 119 -20.73 -15.80 24.61
CA ALA A 119 -21.76 -15.22 25.45
C ALA A 119 -23.10 -14.98 24.76
N VAL A 120 -23.12 -14.87 23.44
CA VAL A 120 -24.35 -14.51 22.67
C VAL A 120 -24.74 -15.56 21.63
N ARG A 121 -23.98 -16.62 21.43
CA ARG A 121 -24.13 -17.62 20.36
C ARG A 121 -25.55 -18.14 20.19
N ASP A 122 -26.21 -18.47 21.31
CA ASP A 122 -27.56 -19.04 21.29
C ASP A 122 -28.66 -18.03 20.92
N ARG A 123 -28.29 -16.75 20.81
CA ARG A 123 -29.24 -15.65 20.48
C ARG A 123 -29.05 -15.15 19.05
N LEU A 124 -28.04 -15.64 18.35
CA LEU A 124 -27.73 -15.21 17.00
C LEU A 124 -28.48 -16.07 15.98
N ASP A 125 -28.91 -15.45 14.90
CA ASP A 125 -29.37 -16.15 13.71
C ASP A 125 -28.18 -16.80 12.96
N ALA A 126 -28.49 -17.73 12.05
CA ALA A 126 -27.49 -18.51 11.34
C ALA A 126 -26.53 -17.65 10.49
N TYR A 127 -27.02 -16.57 9.87
CA TYR A 127 -26.17 -15.69 9.04
C TYR A 127 -25.22 -14.84 9.87
N THR A 128 -25.74 -14.32 11.01
CA THR A 128 -24.92 -13.58 11.95
C THR A 128 -23.84 -14.47 12.56
N LEU A 129 -24.17 -15.72 12.88
CA LEU A 129 -23.21 -16.69 13.40
C LEU A 129 -22.11 -16.99 12.38
N GLU A 130 -22.49 -17.28 11.12
CA GLU A 130 -21.55 -17.52 10.02
C GLU A 130 -20.61 -16.32 9.78
N LEU A 131 -21.16 -15.09 9.83
CA LEU A 131 -20.35 -13.87 9.70
C LEU A 131 -19.32 -13.74 10.84
N MET A 132 -19.71 -14.07 12.06
CA MET A 132 -18.81 -14.04 13.22
C MET A 132 -17.72 -15.11 13.12
N ASP A 133 -18.08 -16.33 12.75
CA ASP A 133 -17.14 -17.44 12.55
C ASP A 133 -16.16 -17.10 11.41
N HIS A 134 -16.63 -16.52 10.29
CA HIS A 134 -15.79 -16.01 9.21
C HIS A 134 -14.77 -14.97 9.70
N GLY A 135 -15.21 -14.00 10.52
CA GLY A 135 -14.32 -13.00 11.10
C GLY A 135 -13.25 -13.58 12.03
N LEU A 136 -13.58 -14.63 12.79
CA LEU A 136 -12.59 -15.36 13.59
C LEU A 136 -11.55 -16.05 12.70
N ASP A 137 -11.97 -16.73 11.64
CA ASP A 137 -11.09 -17.40 10.68
C ASP A 137 -10.15 -16.42 9.97
N GLU A 138 -10.61 -15.21 9.66
CA GLU A 138 -9.76 -14.17 9.07
C GLU A 138 -8.62 -13.78 10.01
N HIS A 139 -8.91 -13.56 11.29
CA HIS A 139 -7.90 -13.23 12.29
C HIS A 139 -6.91 -14.39 12.48
N GLU A 140 -7.36 -15.63 12.54
CA GLU A 140 -6.48 -16.79 12.65
C GLU A 140 -5.55 -16.94 11.45
N ARG A 141 -6.07 -16.75 10.23
CA ARG A 141 -5.27 -16.78 9.01
C ARG A 141 -4.21 -15.68 8.98
N GLU A 142 -4.56 -14.48 9.44
CA GLU A 142 -3.61 -13.37 9.52
C GLU A 142 -2.52 -13.65 10.57
N ILE A 143 -2.87 -14.16 11.75
CA ILE A 143 -1.90 -14.57 12.78
C ILE A 143 -0.93 -15.62 12.24
N ALA A 144 -1.45 -16.67 11.57
CA ALA A 144 -0.60 -17.70 10.98
C ALA A 144 0.32 -17.16 9.87
N TRP A 145 -0.13 -16.16 9.14
CA TRP A 145 0.69 -15.47 8.15
C TRP A 145 1.81 -14.64 8.82
N LEU A 146 1.49 -13.90 9.89
CA LEU A 146 2.49 -13.15 10.67
C LEU A 146 3.53 -14.08 11.31
N ASP A 147 3.12 -15.23 11.83
CA ASP A 147 4.05 -16.22 12.36
C ASP A 147 5.08 -16.68 11.32
N ARG A 148 4.66 -16.86 10.05
CA ARG A 148 5.59 -17.19 8.96
C ARG A 148 6.56 -16.05 8.66
N LEU A 149 6.09 -14.80 8.66
CA LEU A 149 6.95 -13.63 8.47
C LEU A 149 7.96 -13.47 9.60
N ILE A 150 7.53 -13.62 10.85
CA ILE A 150 8.39 -13.57 12.04
C ILE A 150 9.46 -14.66 11.97
N ALA A 151 9.07 -15.87 11.59
CA ALA A 151 10.03 -16.97 11.43
C ALA A 151 11.07 -16.69 10.34
N ALA A 152 10.65 -16.10 9.22
CA ALA A 152 11.54 -15.70 8.13
C ALA A 152 12.52 -14.59 8.56
N GLU A 153 12.05 -13.55 9.26
CA GLU A 153 12.92 -12.48 9.77
C GLU A 153 13.94 -13.01 10.80
N ARG A 154 13.53 -13.88 11.72
CA ARG A 154 14.43 -14.51 12.68
C ARG A 154 15.46 -15.40 12.01
N GLY A 155 15.07 -16.16 10.97
CA GLY A 155 15.97 -16.98 10.18
C GLY A 155 17.01 -16.14 9.41
N SER A 156 16.59 -15.01 8.86
CA SER A 156 17.48 -14.07 8.17
C SER A 156 18.48 -13.41 9.13
N ALA A 157 18.05 -13.00 10.31
CA ALA A 157 18.91 -12.42 11.33
C ALA A 157 19.98 -13.42 11.85
N SER A 158 19.65 -14.71 11.89
CA SER A 158 20.59 -15.77 12.29
C SER A 158 21.60 -16.14 11.19
N GLY A 159 21.28 -15.88 9.92
CA GLY A 159 22.14 -16.16 8.75
C GLY A 159 23.15 -15.06 8.43
N ASP A 160 22.90 -13.84 8.83
CA ASP A 160 23.66 -12.63 8.43
C ASP A 160 24.91 -12.36 9.28
N GLY A 161 25.22 -13.22 10.25
CA GLY A 161 26.46 -13.15 11.02
C GLY A 161 27.75 -13.41 10.21
N ARG A 162 27.64 -13.68 8.90
CA ARG A 162 28.76 -13.99 8.00
C ARG A 162 28.99 -13.00 6.86
N THR A 163 28.12 -11.98 6.67
CA THR A 163 28.26 -11.07 5.51
C THR A 163 28.13 -9.57 5.84
N ALA A 164 28.07 -9.18 7.10
CA ALA A 164 27.86 -7.79 7.53
C ALA A 164 29.15 -6.92 7.53
N ALA A 165 30.04 -7.07 6.52
CA ALA A 165 31.22 -6.21 6.38
C ALA A 165 31.22 -5.35 5.10
N ARG A 166 30.13 -5.30 4.31
CA ARG A 166 30.09 -4.48 3.08
C ARG A 166 28.69 -3.94 2.85
N SER A 167 28.39 -2.78 3.33
CA SER A 167 27.53 -1.75 2.70
C SER A 167 26.99 -0.77 3.71
N ARG A 168 27.86 0.09 4.23
CA ARG A 168 27.45 1.39 4.75
C ARG A 168 27.64 2.37 3.62
N SER A 169 26.63 2.61 2.84
CA SER A 169 26.33 3.76 1.97
C SER A 169 25.29 3.31 0.95
N THR A 170 24.02 3.31 1.33
CA THR A 170 22.97 3.25 0.33
C THR A 170 22.13 4.50 0.50
N THR A 171 22.54 5.56 -0.17
CA THR A 171 21.67 6.65 -0.62
C THR A 171 20.41 6.01 -1.18
N LEU A 172 19.25 6.52 -0.78
CA LEU A 172 17.93 6.13 -1.31
C LEU A 172 17.90 6.40 -2.84
N GLN A 173 18.52 5.52 -3.59
CA GLN A 173 18.53 5.58 -5.04
C GLN A 173 17.25 4.88 -5.51
N VAL A 174 16.27 5.70 -5.89
CA VAL A 174 15.11 5.22 -6.63
C VAL A 174 15.62 4.79 -7.99
N ASP A 175 15.80 3.49 -8.20
CA ASP A 175 16.22 2.93 -9.49
C ASP A 175 15.32 3.47 -10.60
N PRO A 176 15.89 4.14 -11.64
CA PRO A 176 15.11 4.48 -12.82
C PRO A 176 14.71 3.17 -13.50
N VAL A 177 13.42 2.99 -13.71
CA VAL A 177 12.88 1.90 -14.53
C VAL A 177 13.65 1.91 -15.85
N ARG A 178 14.41 0.86 -16.13
CA ARG A 178 15.03 0.60 -17.43
C ARG A 178 13.91 0.69 -18.48
N GLU A 179 13.98 1.67 -19.32
CA GLU A 179 13.21 1.72 -20.56
C GLU A 179 13.62 0.51 -21.41
N GLY A 180 12.76 -0.51 -21.42
CA GLY A 180 12.85 -1.60 -22.35
C GLY A 180 12.57 -1.06 -23.76
N SER A 181 13.61 -0.98 -24.55
CA SER A 181 13.55 -0.74 -25.98
C SER A 181 12.68 -1.78 -26.69
N GLY A 182 11.74 -1.29 -27.47
CA GLY A 182 11.30 -1.92 -28.71
C GLY A 182 10.30 -3.06 -28.60
N LEU A 183 9.03 -2.73 -28.74
CA LEU A 183 8.14 -3.60 -29.53
C LEU A 183 7.35 -2.76 -30.51
N ALA A 184 7.62 -3.08 -31.78
CA ALA A 184 7.05 -2.49 -32.97
C ALA A 184 5.51 -2.59 -32.96
N ALA A 185 4.90 -1.55 -33.50
CA ALA A 185 3.50 -1.51 -33.86
C ALA A 185 3.10 -2.72 -34.71
N GLN A 186 2.15 -3.51 -34.24
CA GLN A 186 1.32 -4.33 -35.12
C GLN A 186 -0.13 -3.86 -34.98
N ASN A 187 -0.56 -3.17 -36.02
CA ASN A 187 -1.96 -2.87 -36.32
C ASN A 187 -2.75 -4.18 -36.38
N ALA A 188 -3.61 -4.41 -35.40
CA ALA A 188 -4.67 -5.40 -35.50
C ALA A 188 -5.99 -4.64 -35.70
N THR A 189 -6.44 -4.66 -36.94
CA THR A 189 -7.76 -4.25 -37.41
C THR A 189 -8.83 -5.07 -36.72
N VAL A 190 -9.70 -4.40 -35.95
CA VAL A 190 -10.89 -5.01 -35.33
C VAL A 190 -11.96 -5.18 -36.43
N PRO A 191 -12.52 -6.37 -36.66
CA PRO A 191 -13.65 -6.55 -37.58
C PRO A 191 -14.92 -5.96 -36.95
N ARG A 192 -15.61 -5.12 -37.70
CA ARG A 192 -16.97 -4.64 -37.40
C ARG A 192 -17.96 -5.79 -37.54
N ASP A 193 -18.71 -6.08 -36.49
CA ASP A 193 -19.88 -6.95 -36.50
C ASP A 193 -21.09 -6.19 -37.09
N PRO A 194 -21.76 -6.70 -38.13
CA PRO A 194 -22.83 -5.98 -38.83
C PRO A 194 -24.24 -6.24 -38.29
N ARG A 195 -24.43 -6.56 -37.00
CA ARG A 195 -25.77 -6.92 -36.47
C ARG A 195 -26.16 -6.15 -35.20
N LEU A 196 -26.41 -4.83 -35.35
CA LEU A 196 -27.26 -4.11 -34.37
C LEU A 196 -28.21 -3.18 -35.13
N PRO A 197 -29.54 -3.33 -34.97
CA PRO A 197 -30.49 -2.47 -35.65
C PRO A 197 -30.59 -1.11 -34.93
N THR A 198 -30.57 -0.07 -35.76
CA THR A 198 -30.85 1.32 -35.41
C THR A 198 -32.29 1.44 -34.95
N GLN A 199 -32.52 1.85 -33.70
CA GLN A 199 -33.84 2.36 -33.28
C GLN A 199 -33.86 3.88 -33.42
N ALA A 200 -34.63 4.29 -34.41
CA ALA A 200 -35.02 5.67 -34.65
C ALA A 200 -36.10 6.14 -33.67
N GLY A 201 -36.01 7.38 -33.31
CA GLY A 201 -36.83 8.29 -32.58
C GLY A 201 -38.29 7.99 -32.32
N GLN A 202 -38.72 8.42 -31.13
CA GLN A 202 -40.08 8.93 -30.94
C GLN A 202 -40.05 10.13 -29.99
N ALA A 203 -40.71 11.15 -30.48
CA ALA A 203 -40.88 12.49 -29.89
C ALA A 203 -41.88 12.44 -28.73
N ALA A 204 -41.68 13.41 -27.81
CA ALA A 204 -42.63 13.75 -26.77
C ALA A 204 -43.93 14.34 -27.32
N PRO A 205 -45.00 14.32 -26.55
CA PRO A 205 -45.80 15.52 -26.38
C PRO A 205 -46.01 15.93 -24.93
N THR A 206 -45.86 17.20 -24.69
CA THR A 206 -46.54 17.97 -23.63
C THR A 206 -48.06 18.04 -23.86
N PRO A 207 -48.90 18.31 -22.90
CA PRO A 207 -48.88 19.52 -22.04
C PRO A 207 -48.67 19.31 -20.54
#